data_2a5d0c8a008db80a56cae26da06a01c6
#
_entry.id   2a5d0c8a008db80a56cae26da06a01c6
#
_cell.length_a   1.000
_cell.length_b   1.000
_cell.length_c   1.000
_cell.angle_alpha   90.00
_cell.angle_beta   90.00
_cell.angle_gamma   90.00
#
_symmetry.space_group_name_H-M   'P 1'
#
loop_
_entity.id
_entity.type
_entity.pdbx_description
1 polymer ?
#
loop_
_entity_poly.entity_id
_entity_poly.type
_entity_poly.pdbx_seq_one_letter_code
_entity_poly.pdbx_strand_id
1 'polypeptide(L)'
;MRLGLTATLLVAFACGPAATRTEATTAPPNTPAATVPPPPPGTSPRPLEFVMQEFSVPRGQGPHDVAPARDGGVWYTAQLSGELGWLDPRFGVLKAIKLGAGSAPHGVIVGPDGAPWITDGGLNAIVRVDPVTNEVKRFPLPADRPNANLNTAVFDRDGTLWFTGQNGTYGRLDPTSGAMAVFDAPRGAGPYGIAVCPDGSLYYASLAGSYVGRIVRETGAAVVLAPPTAGQGARRVWCDSKSRVWVSEWNSGQVARYDGTSWKEWKLPGDRPMAYAVFVDDADVVWVSEWGGNALVRFDPATETFVMRPHPAPNANVRQLLGRHGEVWGAMSGQDKLVVARPAG
;
A
#
# COMPACT_ATOMS: atom_id res chain seq x y z
N MET A 1 -17.12 -56.04 -25.61
CA MET A 1 -16.19 -56.95 -26.31
C MET A 1 -15.70 -56.28 -27.57
N ARG A 2 -14.50 -55.69 -27.51
CA ARG A 2 -13.52 -55.50 -28.59
C ARG A 2 -12.38 -54.64 -28.00
N LEU A 3 -11.26 -55.32 -27.79
CA LEU A 3 -9.94 -54.73 -27.41
C LEU A 3 -9.37 -54.01 -28.65
N GLY A 4 -8.80 -52.82 -28.42
CA GLY A 4 -7.94 -52.13 -29.35
C GLY A 4 -6.53 -51.93 -28.73
N LEU A 5 -5.58 -52.73 -29.21
CA LEU A 5 -4.16 -52.60 -28.92
C LEU A 5 -3.60 -51.32 -29.60
N THR A 6 -2.89 -50.49 -28.89
CA THR A 6 -2.02 -49.45 -29.45
C THR A 6 -0.56 -49.81 -29.16
N ALA A 7 0.21 -49.98 -30.23
CA ALA A 7 1.62 -50.36 -30.22
C ALA A 7 2.51 -49.16 -29.88
N THR A 8 3.47 -49.36 -28.95
CA THR A 8 4.50 -48.41 -28.61
C THR A 8 5.72 -48.63 -29.51
N LEU A 9 6.11 -47.62 -30.27
CA LEU A 9 7.31 -47.66 -31.12
C LEU A 9 8.51 -47.17 -30.31
N LEU A 10 9.44 -48.07 -29.99
CA LEU A 10 10.79 -47.72 -29.46
C LEU A 10 11.72 -47.32 -30.62
N VAL A 11 12.25 -46.12 -30.55
CA VAL A 11 13.36 -45.68 -31.44
C VAL A 11 14.64 -45.69 -30.59
N ALA A 12 15.56 -46.60 -30.94
CA ALA A 12 16.89 -46.66 -30.37
C ALA A 12 17.83 -45.71 -31.17
N PHE A 13 18.46 -44.78 -30.48
CA PHE A 13 19.58 -43.99 -31.02
C PHE A 13 20.92 -44.56 -30.54
N ALA A 14 21.77 -44.86 -31.51
CA ALA A 14 23.12 -45.36 -31.29
C ALA A 14 24.08 -44.23 -30.86
N CYS A 15 24.92 -44.51 -29.84
CA CYS A 15 26.03 -43.68 -29.42
C CYS A 15 27.22 -43.81 -30.38
N GLY A 16 27.69 -42.71 -30.92
CA GLY A 16 29.03 -42.55 -31.53
C GLY A 16 29.87 -41.61 -30.67
N PRO A 17 31.22 -41.81 -30.60
CA PRO A 17 32.05 -41.05 -29.68
C PRO A 17 32.32 -39.63 -30.19
N ALA A 18 32.07 -38.63 -29.34
CA ALA A 18 32.38 -37.23 -29.61
C ALA A 18 33.84 -36.91 -29.23
N ALA A 19 34.56 -36.35 -30.19
CA ALA A 19 35.90 -35.80 -29.99
C ALA A 19 35.87 -34.56 -29.10
N THR A 20 36.68 -34.57 -28.04
CA THR A 20 36.93 -33.44 -27.16
C THR A 20 37.73 -32.35 -27.88
N ARG A 21 37.08 -31.24 -28.17
CA ARG A 21 37.75 -30.01 -28.60
C ARG A 21 37.79 -29.04 -27.42
N THR A 22 38.96 -28.82 -26.87
CA THR A 22 39.23 -27.84 -25.81
C THR A 22 39.21 -26.44 -26.45
N GLU A 23 38.15 -25.70 -26.28
CA GLU A 23 38.14 -24.26 -26.56
C GLU A 23 38.52 -23.48 -25.31
N ALA A 24 39.59 -22.70 -25.41
CA ALA A 24 40.01 -21.78 -24.36
C ALA A 24 39.01 -20.65 -24.24
N THR A 25 38.29 -20.58 -23.10
CA THR A 25 37.38 -19.50 -22.76
C THR A 25 38.19 -18.27 -22.36
N THR A 26 38.33 -17.31 -23.26
CA THR A 26 38.81 -15.97 -22.91
C THR A 26 37.73 -15.25 -22.12
N ALA A 27 38.03 -14.84 -20.88
CA ALA A 27 37.18 -14.02 -20.06
C ALA A 27 36.87 -12.66 -20.76
N PRO A 28 35.64 -12.14 -20.68
CA PRO A 28 35.34 -10.82 -21.23
C PRO A 28 36.12 -9.72 -20.47
N PRO A 29 36.52 -8.63 -21.17
CA PRO A 29 37.23 -7.54 -20.51
C PRO A 29 36.37 -6.89 -19.45
N ASN A 30 36.93 -6.63 -18.26
CA ASN A 30 36.34 -5.87 -17.19
C ASN A 30 35.87 -4.51 -17.72
N THR A 31 34.57 -4.34 -17.86
CA THR A 31 33.94 -3.03 -18.04
C THR A 31 34.10 -2.26 -16.75
N PRO A 32 34.69 -1.06 -16.72
CA PRO A 32 34.76 -0.26 -15.50
C PRO A 32 33.34 0.01 -15.00
N ALA A 33 33.10 -0.18 -13.72
CA ALA A 33 31.84 0.19 -13.09
C ALA A 33 31.54 1.67 -13.41
N ALA A 34 30.36 1.94 -13.94
CA ALA A 34 29.90 3.29 -14.21
C ALA A 34 29.95 4.08 -12.91
N THR A 35 30.83 5.09 -12.83
CA THR A 35 30.86 6.03 -11.72
C THR A 35 29.56 6.81 -11.73
N VAL A 36 28.77 6.66 -10.65
CA VAL A 36 27.58 7.50 -10.42
C VAL A 36 28.06 8.97 -10.36
N PRO A 37 27.50 9.87 -11.19
CA PRO A 37 27.88 11.28 -11.13
C PRO A 37 27.61 11.84 -9.73
N PRO A 38 28.47 12.72 -9.19
CA PRO A 38 28.23 13.34 -7.90
C PRO A 38 26.92 14.14 -7.94
N PRO A 39 26.18 14.22 -6.82
CA PRO A 39 24.97 15.02 -6.74
C PRO A 39 25.26 16.50 -7.05
N PRO A 40 24.29 17.25 -7.60
CA PRO A 40 24.50 18.66 -7.92
C PRO A 40 24.90 19.45 -6.67
N PRO A 41 25.82 20.43 -6.80
CA PRO A 41 26.31 21.22 -5.67
C PRO A 41 25.16 22.01 -5.05
N GLY A 42 24.89 21.81 -3.75
CA GLY A 42 23.93 22.59 -2.95
C GLY A 42 22.96 21.81 -2.09
N THR A 43 22.83 20.49 -2.23
CA THR A 43 21.99 19.69 -1.33
C THR A 43 22.87 18.91 -0.37
N SER A 44 23.03 19.41 0.86
CA SER A 44 23.52 18.57 1.95
C SER A 44 22.58 17.36 2.07
N PRO A 45 23.14 16.13 2.22
CA PRO A 45 22.30 14.95 2.43
C PRO A 45 21.37 15.21 3.62
N ARG A 46 20.06 15.08 3.41
CA ARG A 46 19.08 15.14 4.51
C ARG A 46 19.36 13.99 5.48
N PRO A 47 19.39 14.23 6.81
CA PRO A 47 19.48 13.14 7.75
C PRO A 47 18.27 12.21 7.54
N LEU A 48 18.51 10.94 7.19
CA LEU A 48 17.45 9.94 7.04
C LEU A 48 17.11 9.25 8.37
N GLU A 49 17.87 9.51 9.40
CA GLU A 49 17.64 8.97 10.74
C GLU A 49 16.26 9.38 11.27
N PHE A 50 15.61 8.47 11.97
CA PHE A 50 14.31 8.70 12.58
C PHE A 50 14.18 7.93 13.89
N VAL A 51 13.26 8.37 14.74
CA VAL A 51 12.90 7.70 15.98
C VAL A 51 11.48 7.17 15.90
N MET A 52 11.20 6.08 16.60
CA MET A 52 9.87 5.49 16.69
C MET A 52 9.35 5.55 18.12
N GLN A 53 8.07 5.82 18.27
CA GLN A 53 7.34 5.75 19.54
C GLN A 53 6.09 4.89 19.33
N GLU A 54 5.83 3.99 20.27
CA GLU A 54 4.69 3.07 20.21
C GLU A 54 3.62 3.45 21.25
N PHE A 55 2.35 3.24 20.89
CA PHE A 55 1.20 3.47 21.74
C PHE A 55 0.33 2.22 21.78
N SER A 56 0.05 1.69 22.97
CA SER A 56 -0.83 0.54 23.11
C SER A 56 -2.29 0.92 22.85
N VAL A 57 -2.99 0.05 22.13
CA VAL A 57 -4.47 0.08 22.04
C VAL A 57 -5.04 -1.10 22.82
N PRO A 58 -6.35 -1.13 23.12
CA PRO A 58 -6.96 -2.26 23.81
C PRO A 58 -6.66 -3.60 23.12
N ARG A 59 -6.36 -4.60 23.94
CA ARG A 59 -5.99 -5.94 23.45
C ARG A 59 -7.12 -6.57 22.64
N GLY A 60 -6.75 -7.18 21.51
CA GLY A 60 -7.68 -7.88 20.62
C GLY A 60 -8.36 -6.96 19.61
N GLN A 61 -8.02 -5.69 19.57
CA GLN A 61 -8.56 -4.77 18.58
C GLN A 61 -8.02 -5.01 17.17
N GLY A 62 -6.77 -5.47 17.03
CA GLY A 62 -6.12 -5.69 15.74
C GLY A 62 -6.15 -4.42 14.89
N PRO A 63 -5.43 -3.33 15.28
CA PRO A 63 -5.46 -2.09 14.56
C PRO A 63 -4.97 -2.29 13.12
N HIS A 64 -5.70 -1.73 12.13
CA HIS A 64 -5.39 -1.98 10.73
C HIS A 64 -4.86 -0.74 9.99
N ASP A 65 -5.64 0.33 9.90
CA ASP A 65 -5.24 1.58 9.27
C ASP A 65 -5.32 2.75 10.27
N VAL A 66 -4.61 3.83 10.00
CA VAL A 66 -4.55 5.04 10.83
C VAL A 66 -4.88 6.28 10.01
N ALA A 67 -5.43 7.30 10.65
CA ALA A 67 -5.66 8.61 10.05
C ALA A 67 -5.34 9.72 11.06
N PRO A 68 -4.13 10.33 11.00
CA PRO A 68 -3.79 11.48 11.82
C PRO A 68 -4.74 12.64 11.56
N ALA A 69 -5.36 13.18 12.61
CA ALA A 69 -6.28 14.29 12.52
C ALA A 69 -5.60 15.63 12.84
N ARG A 70 -6.25 16.73 12.43
CA ARG A 70 -5.67 18.08 12.56
C ARG A 70 -5.57 18.56 14.01
N ASP A 71 -6.39 18.04 14.91
CA ASP A 71 -6.39 18.35 16.34
C ASP A 71 -5.28 17.68 17.15
N GLY A 72 -4.44 16.89 16.48
CA GLY A 72 -3.30 16.19 17.07
C GLY A 72 -3.56 14.75 17.46
N GLY A 73 -4.81 14.28 17.46
CA GLY A 73 -5.17 12.89 17.69
C GLY A 73 -4.97 12.01 16.45
N VAL A 74 -5.27 10.73 16.59
CA VAL A 74 -5.17 9.72 15.52
C VAL A 74 -6.37 8.79 15.57
N TRP A 75 -7.14 8.76 14.48
CA TRP A 75 -8.13 7.73 14.26
C TRP A 75 -7.45 6.42 13.81
N TYR A 76 -7.99 5.29 14.23
CA TYR A 76 -7.56 3.98 13.74
C TYR A 76 -8.72 3.01 13.64
N THR A 77 -8.67 2.14 12.67
CA THR A 77 -9.62 1.02 12.55
C THR A 77 -9.17 -0.13 13.44
N ALA A 78 -10.07 -0.61 14.28
CA ALA A 78 -9.90 -1.78 15.13
C ALA A 78 -10.63 -2.96 14.47
N GLN A 79 -9.97 -3.60 13.50
CA GLN A 79 -10.59 -4.53 12.56
C GLN A 79 -11.21 -5.76 13.24
N LEU A 80 -10.52 -6.31 14.25
CA LEU A 80 -10.97 -7.54 14.92
C LEU A 80 -12.12 -7.29 15.89
N SER A 81 -12.25 -6.07 16.42
CA SER A 81 -13.32 -5.72 17.37
C SER A 81 -14.50 -4.97 16.71
N GLY A 82 -14.39 -4.62 15.42
CA GLY A 82 -15.43 -3.89 14.68
C GLY A 82 -15.65 -2.46 15.19
N GLU A 83 -14.55 -1.77 15.55
CA GLU A 83 -14.57 -0.45 16.15
C GLU A 83 -13.73 0.57 15.38
N LEU A 84 -14.06 1.85 15.59
CA LEU A 84 -13.20 2.98 15.30
C LEU A 84 -12.61 3.49 16.60
N GLY A 85 -11.28 3.48 16.73
CA GLY A 85 -10.59 4.01 17.89
C GLY A 85 -10.09 5.44 17.66
N TRP A 86 -9.98 6.20 18.76
CA TRP A 86 -9.36 7.52 18.81
C TRP A 86 -8.24 7.53 19.85
N LEU A 87 -7.02 7.79 19.40
CA LEU A 87 -5.83 7.93 20.24
C LEU A 87 -5.44 9.40 20.34
N ASP A 88 -5.31 9.92 21.56
CA ASP A 88 -4.55 11.14 21.84
C ASP A 88 -3.12 10.73 22.26
N PRO A 89 -2.07 11.17 21.56
CA PRO A 89 -0.69 10.78 21.90
C PRO A 89 -0.25 11.18 23.31
N ARG A 90 -0.96 12.11 23.95
CA ARG A 90 -0.69 12.58 25.33
C ARG A 90 -1.35 11.73 26.40
N PHE A 91 -2.51 11.13 26.10
CA PHE A 91 -3.38 10.47 27.10
C PHE A 91 -3.70 9.01 26.77
N GLY A 92 -3.39 8.53 25.57
CA GLY A 92 -3.74 7.19 25.10
C GLY A 92 -5.08 7.13 24.37
N VAL A 93 -5.71 5.95 24.35
CA VAL A 93 -6.99 5.75 23.67
C VAL A 93 -8.13 6.37 24.48
N LEU A 94 -8.85 7.33 23.89
CA LEU A 94 -9.95 8.06 24.51
C LEU A 94 -11.33 7.61 24.01
N LYS A 95 -11.41 6.99 22.80
CA LYS A 95 -12.67 6.50 22.23
C LYS A 95 -12.49 5.13 21.59
N ALA A 96 -13.52 4.30 21.70
CA ALA A 96 -13.71 3.06 20.94
C ALA A 96 -15.18 2.99 20.53
N ILE A 97 -15.47 3.31 19.27
CA ILE A 97 -16.83 3.49 18.75
C ILE A 97 -17.20 2.24 17.95
N LYS A 98 -18.25 1.51 18.37
CA LYS A 98 -18.78 0.36 17.65
C LYS A 98 -19.40 0.81 16.32
N LEU A 99 -18.99 0.21 15.21
CA LEU A 99 -19.52 0.53 13.89
C LEU A 99 -20.75 -0.31 13.52
N GLY A 100 -21.00 -1.39 14.26
CA GLY A 100 -22.18 -2.23 14.16
C GLY A 100 -21.89 -3.73 14.09
N ALA A 101 -22.94 -4.53 14.19
CA ALA A 101 -22.81 -5.99 14.11
C ALA A 101 -22.23 -6.42 12.76
N GLY A 102 -21.21 -7.28 12.79
CA GLY A 102 -20.52 -7.77 11.60
C GLY A 102 -19.47 -6.82 11.01
N SER A 103 -19.23 -5.64 11.65
CA SER A 103 -18.19 -4.73 11.20
C SER A 103 -16.80 -5.36 11.26
N ALA A 104 -16.03 -5.16 10.20
CA ALA A 104 -14.61 -5.45 10.10
C ALA A 104 -13.94 -4.30 9.33
N PRO A 105 -13.73 -3.15 10.01
CA PRO A 105 -13.24 -1.93 9.37
C PRO A 105 -11.79 -2.11 8.92
N HIS A 106 -11.51 -1.72 7.68
CA HIS A 106 -10.18 -1.86 7.09
C HIS A 106 -9.46 -0.51 7.02
N GLY A 107 -9.86 0.36 6.09
CA GLY A 107 -9.25 1.67 5.90
C GLY A 107 -9.94 2.77 6.70
N VAL A 108 -9.19 3.80 7.09
CA VAL A 108 -9.72 5.05 7.63
C VAL A 108 -8.96 6.26 7.06
N ILE A 109 -9.70 7.31 6.73
CA ILE A 109 -9.18 8.61 6.32
C ILE A 109 -9.96 9.72 7.02
N VAL A 110 -9.38 10.91 7.15
CA VAL A 110 -10.09 12.11 7.60
C VAL A 110 -10.62 12.83 6.37
N GLY A 111 -11.94 13.02 6.30
CA GLY A 111 -12.60 13.70 5.20
C GLY A 111 -12.42 15.23 5.21
N PRO A 112 -12.87 15.92 4.15
CA PRO A 112 -12.88 17.38 4.09
C PRO A 112 -13.67 18.04 5.22
N ASP A 113 -14.68 17.32 5.72
CA ASP A 113 -15.53 17.69 6.86
C ASP A 113 -14.89 17.46 8.24
N GLY A 114 -13.65 16.97 8.28
CA GLY A 114 -12.92 16.63 9.51
C GLY A 114 -13.35 15.33 10.17
N ALA A 115 -14.36 14.65 9.65
CA ALA A 115 -14.84 13.38 10.16
C ALA A 115 -13.99 12.19 9.66
N PRO A 116 -13.85 11.09 10.45
CA PRO A 116 -13.31 9.85 9.97
C PRO A 116 -14.29 9.12 9.03
N TRP A 117 -13.77 8.68 7.89
CA TRP A 117 -14.45 7.87 6.89
C TRP A 117 -13.75 6.52 6.75
N ILE A 118 -14.51 5.46 6.80
CA ILE A 118 -14.03 4.09 6.95
C ILE A 118 -14.49 3.25 5.76
N THR A 119 -13.62 2.41 5.24
CA THR A 119 -13.98 1.29 4.36
C THR A 119 -14.20 0.07 5.24
N ASP A 120 -15.43 -0.40 5.36
CA ASP A 120 -15.79 -1.54 6.21
C ASP A 120 -16.10 -2.77 5.36
N GLY A 121 -15.16 -3.73 5.35
CA GLY A 121 -15.30 -4.96 4.58
C GLY A 121 -16.37 -5.91 5.15
N GLY A 122 -16.57 -5.92 6.46
CA GLY A 122 -17.58 -6.76 7.10
C GLY A 122 -19.00 -6.26 6.88
N LEU A 123 -19.21 -4.94 6.93
CA LEU A 123 -20.48 -4.31 6.63
C LEU A 123 -20.74 -4.14 5.12
N ASN A 124 -19.72 -4.34 4.29
CA ASN A 124 -19.72 -4.03 2.87
C ASN A 124 -20.23 -2.60 2.59
N ALA A 125 -19.70 -1.63 3.33
CA ALA A 125 -20.15 -0.25 3.33
C ALA A 125 -19.00 0.74 3.53
N ILE A 126 -19.20 1.96 3.03
CA ILE A 126 -18.46 3.13 3.49
C ILE A 126 -19.15 3.65 4.75
N VAL A 127 -18.39 3.94 5.78
CA VAL A 127 -18.92 4.39 7.07
C VAL A 127 -18.32 5.76 7.41
N ARG A 128 -19.16 6.70 7.81
CA ARG A 128 -18.76 7.99 8.37
C ARG A 128 -19.13 8.01 9.86
N VAL A 129 -18.21 8.48 10.68
CA VAL A 129 -18.49 8.70 12.10
C VAL A 129 -18.39 10.19 12.42
N ASP A 130 -19.40 10.73 13.08
CA ASP A 130 -19.33 12.10 13.55
C ASP A 130 -18.34 12.20 14.72
N PRO A 131 -17.30 13.04 14.64
CA PRO A 131 -16.25 13.08 15.66
C PRO A 131 -16.72 13.65 17.01
N VAL A 132 -17.84 14.38 17.04
CA VAL A 132 -18.39 15.01 18.23
C VAL A 132 -19.45 14.12 18.88
N THR A 133 -20.47 13.73 18.11
CA THR A 133 -21.62 12.96 18.61
C THR A 133 -21.38 11.46 18.62
N ASN A 134 -20.37 10.97 17.89
CA ASN A 134 -20.07 9.56 17.62
C ASN A 134 -21.18 8.87 16.81
N GLU A 135 -22.05 9.62 16.15
CA GLU A 135 -23.08 9.04 15.26
C GLU A 135 -22.43 8.32 14.10
N VAL A 136 -22.91 7.09 13.80
CA VAL A 136 -22.41 6.22 12.73
C VAL A 136 -23.38 6.25 11.56
N LYS A 137 -22.96 6.86 10.45
CA LYS A 137 -23.69 6.84 9.18
C LYS A 137 -23.07 5.84 8.22
N ARG A 138 -23.88 4.97 7.62
CA ARG A 138 -23.45 3.92 6.71
C ARG A 138 -23.94 4.20 5.30
N PHE A 139 -23.10 3.92 4.31
CA PHE A 139 -23.39 3.95 2.89
C PHE A 139 -23.10 2.55 2.33
N PRO A 140 -24.09 1.63 2.35
CA PRO A 140 -23.88 0.26 1.87
C PRO A 140 -23.60 0.27 0.36
N LEU A 141 -22.78 -0.67 -0.09
CA LEU A 141 -22.60 -0.89 -1.51
C LEU A 141 -23.91 -1.38 -2.14
N PRO A 142 -24.11 -1.18 -3.47
CA PRO A 142 -25.25 -1.71 -4.18
C PRO A 142 -25.42 -3.23 -3.98
N ALA A 143 -26.66 -3.71 -3.94
CA ALA A 143 -27.01 -5.11 -3.61
C ALA A 143 -26.42 -6.14 -4.60
N ASP A 144 -26.14 -5.72 -5.83
CA ASP A 144 -25.46 -6.53 -6.85
C ASP A 144 -23.93 -6.59 -6.67
N ARG A 145 -23.39 -5.93 -5.65
CA ARG A 145 -21.97 -5.90 -5.27
C ARG A 145 -21.75 -6.44 -3.85
N PRO A 146 -22.21 -7.65 -3.54
CA PRO A 146 -21.97 -8.25 -2.23
C PRO A 146 -20.48 -8.58 -2.07
N ASN A 147 -19.96 -8.50 -0.86
CA ASN A 147 -18.61 -8.95 -0.52
C ASN A 147 -17.49 -8.30 -1.36
N ALA A 148 -17.51 -6.99 -1.52
CA ALA A 148 -16.45 -6.26 -2.22
C ALA A 148 -15.07 -6.40 -1.54
N ASN A 149 -15.02 -6.77 -0.26
CA ASN A 149 -13.83 -6.81 0.57
C ASN A 149 -13.11 -5.44 0.53
N LEU A 150 -13.83 -4.41 0.99
CA LEU A 150 -13.40 -3.01 0.94
C LEU A 150 -12.06 -2.80 1.63
N ASN A 151 -11.20 -1.98 1.02
CA ASN A 151 -9.83 -1.80 1.46
C ASN A 151 -9.50 -0.35 1.84
N THR A 152 -9.25 0.51 0.88
CA THR A 152 -8.75 1.88 1.10
C THR A 152 -9.69 2.89 0.45
N ALA A 153 -9.74 4.10 1.02
CA ALA A 153 -10.46 5.22 0.42
C ALA A 153 -9.58 6.47 0.35
N VAL A 154 -9.98 7.42 -0.51
CA VAL A 154 -9.37 8.74 -0.63
C VAL A 154 -10.43 9.72 -1.12
N PHE A 155 -10.37 10.98 -0.68
CA PHE A 155 -11.16 12.05 -1.28
C PHE A 155 -10.42 12.71 -2.42
N ASP A 156 -11.13 12.94 -3.52
CA ASP A 156 -10.62 13.81 -4.56
C ASP A 156 -10.86 15.30 -4.23
N ARG A 157 -10.37 16.19 -5.10
CA ARG A 157 -10.48 17.64 -4.89
C ARG A 157 -11.91 18.19 -4.91
N ASP A 158 -12.82 17.46 -5.53
CA ASP A 158 -14.23 17.84 -5.64
C ASP A 158 -15.06 17.29 -4.48
N GLY A 159 -14.42 16.60 -3.55
CA GLY A 159 -15.06 16.01 -2.37
C GLY A 159 -15.74 14.67 -2.63
N THR A 160 -15.50 14.04 -3.78
CA THR A 160 -15.94 12.68 -4.05
C THR A 160 -15.02 11.70 -3.33
N LEU A 161 -15.58 10.75 -2.59
CA LEU A 161 -14.83 9.67 -1.98
C LEU A 161 -14.67 8.52 -2.97
N TRP A 162 -13.41 8.17 -3.27
CA TRP A 162 -13.06 6.99 -4.06
C TRP A 162 -12.58 5.87 -3.15
N PHE A 163 -12.90 4.62 -3.51
CA PHE A 163 -12.56 3.45 -2.70
C PHE A 163 -12.17 2.24 -3.55
N THR A 164 -11.48 1.29 -2.94
CA THR A 164 -11.12 -0.01 -3.53
C THR A 164 -11.74 -1.16 -2.77
N GLY A 165 -11.97 -2.27 -3.47
CA GLY A 165 -12.41 -3.56 -2.93
C GLY A 165 -11.60 -4.70 -3.54
N GLN A 166 -10.99 -5.52 -2.69
CA GLN A 166 -10.00 -6.53 -3.10
C GLN A 166 -10.60 -7.62 -4.01
N ASN A 167 -11.92 -7.80 -3.98
CA ASN A 167 -12.61 -8.78 -4.80
C ASN A 167 -12.86 -8.29 -6.23
N GLY A 168 -12.05 -7.34 -6.72
CA GLY A 168 -12.05 -6.93 -8.12
C GLY A 168 -12.88 -5.70 -8.41
N THR A 169 -13.11 -4.85 -7.41
CA THR A 169 -13.91 -3.63 -7.57
C THR A 169 -13.17 -2.39 -7.10
N TYR A 170 -13.57 -1.25 -7.63
CA TYR A 170 -13.31 0.08 -7.09
C TYR A 170 -14.55 0.92 -7.34
N GLY A 171 -14.68 2.06 -6.68
CA GLY A 171 -15.89 2.86 -6.82
C GLY A 171 -15.73 4.26 -6.30
N ARG A 172 -16.82 5.03 -6.43
CA ARG A 172 -16.93 6.39 -5.90
C ARG A 172 -18.25 6.58 -5.18
N LEU A 173 -18.23 7.42 -4.17
CA LEU A 173 -19.39 7.86 -3.38
C LEU A 173 -19.43 9.38 -3.37
N ASP A 174 -20.59 9.96 -3.70
CA ASP A 174 -20.89 11.35 -3.35
C ASP A 174 -21.36 11.41 -1.89
N PRO A 175 -20.59 12.00 -0.97
CA PRO A 175 -20.95 12.03 0.47
C PRO A 175 -22.23 12.82 0.76
N THR A 176 -22.61 13.76 -0.11
CA THR A 176 -23.76 14.65 0.08
C THR A 176 -25.05 13.94 -0.27
N SER A 177 -25.13 13.38 -1.48
CA SER A 177 -26.31 12.68 -1.97
C SER A 177 -26.39 11.22 -1.54
N GLY A 178 -25.24 10.60 -1.20
CA GLY A 178 -25.11 9.16 -0.97
C GLY A 178 -25.07 8.35 -2.27
N ALA A 179 -25.06 9.00 -3.44
CA ALA A 179 -24.98 8.31 -4.74
C ALA A 179 -23.64 7.59 -4.88
N MET A 180 -23.70 6.32 -5.27
CA MET A 180 -22.53 5.46 -5.40
C MET A 180 -22.46 4.85 -6.80
N ALA A 181 -21.24 4.76 -7.34
CA ALA A 181 -20.94 4.02 -8.55
C ALA A 181 -19.80 3.05 -8.29
N VAL A 182 -19.97 1.79 -8.70
CA VAL A 182 -18.98 0.72 -8.52
C VAL A 182 -18.57 0.17 -9.88
N PHE A 183 -17.27 0.00 -10.09
CA PHE A 183 -16.66 -0.40 -11.34
C PHE A 183 -15.89 -1.72 -11.16
N ASP A 184 -15.81 -2.52 -12.23
CA ASP A 184 -14.99 -3.72 -12.24
C ASP A 184 -13.55 -3.38 -12.60
N ALA A 185 -12.61 -3.95 -11.83
CA ALA A 185 -11.19 -3.76 -12.10
C ALA A 185 -10.75 -4.53 -13.36
N PRO A 186 -9.90 -3.95 -14.24
CA PRO A 186 -9.54 -4.54 -15.53
C PRO A 186 -8.94 -5.95 -15.47
N ARG A 187 -8.32 -6.33 -14.34
CA ARG A 187 -7.73 -7.65 -14.13
C ARG A 187 -8.37 -8.42 -12.97
N GLY A 188 -9.61 -8.09 -12.61
CA GLY A 188 -10.34 -8.75 -11.53
C GLY A 188 -9.77 -8.46 -10.15
N ALA A 189 -9.71 -9.49 -9.28
CA ALA A 189 -9.30 -9.35 -7.89
C ALA A 189 -7.93 -8.65 -7.73
N GLY A 190 -7.82 -7.83 -6.67
CA GLY A 190 -6.56 -7.21 -6.29
C GLY A 190 -6.56 -5.73 -5.97
N PRO A 191 -7.56 -4.87 -6.34
CA PRO A 191 -7.51 -3.45 -5.96
C PRO A 191 -7.31 -3.29 -4.45
N TYR A 192 -6.29 -2.49 -4.08
CA TYR A 192 -5.84 -2.38 -2.70
C TYR A 192 -5.69 -0.91 -2.28
N GLY A 193 -4.48 -0.33 -2.31
CA GLY A 193 -4.27 1.08 -2.01
C GLY A 193 -4.81 2.00 -3.09
N ILE A 194 -5.23 3.21 -2.72
CA ILE A 194 -5.69 4.26 -3.65
C ILE A 194 -5.17 5.61 -3.18
N ALA A 195 -4.81 6.49 -4.12
CA ALA A 195 -4.31 7.83 -3.82
C ALA A 195 -4.72 8.85 -4.90
N VAL A 196 -4.86 10.10 -4.49
CA VAL A 196 -5.00 11.27 -5.37
C VAL A 196 -3.71 12.07 -5.32
N CYS A 197 -3.14 12.34 -6.50
CA CYS A 197 -1.94 13.15 -6.63
C CYS A 197 -2.23 14.66 -6.54
N PRO A 198 -1.20 15.50 -6.29
CA PRO A 198 -1.33 16.95 -6.28
C PRO A 198 -1.88 17.56 -7.57
N ASP A 199 -1.73 16.94 -8.73
CA ASP A 199 -2.34 17.37 -10.01
C ASP A 199 -3.81 16.94 -10.16
N GLY A 200 -4.36 16.17 -9.22
CA GLY A 200 -5.72 15.61 -9.24
C GLY A 200 -5.83 14.25 -9.91
N SER A 201 -4.75 13.69 -10.43
CA SER A 201 -4.74 12.34 -10.99
C SER A 201 -5.01 11.30 -9.89
N LEU A 202 -5.75 10.26 -10.23
CA LEU A 202 -6.22 9.24 -9.30
C LEU A 202 -5.68 7.86 -9.69
N TYR A 203 -5.03 7.20 -8.74
CA TYR A 203 -4.41 5.89 -8.96
C TYR A 203 -4.77 4.91 -7.85
N TYR A 204 -4.93 3.64 -8.21
CA TYR A 204 -4.98 2.53 -7.26
C TYR A 204 -3.94 1.46 -7.60
N ALA A 205 -3.44 0.78 -6.59
CA ALA A 205 -2.59 -0.39 -6.75
C ALA A 205 -3.44 -1.67 -6.74
N SER A 206 -3.09 -2.65 -7.56
CA SER A 206 -3.74 -3.95 -7.62
C SER A 206 -2.76 -5.05 -7.23
N LEU A 207 -2.92 -5.59 -6.01
CA LEU A 207 -2.01 -6.59 -5.45
C LEU A 207 -2.00 -7.89 -6.26
N ALA A 208 -3.14 -8.53 -6.42
CA ALA A 208 -3.25 -9.78 -7.16
C ALA A 208 -3.10 -9.57 -8.67
N GLY A 209 -3.54 -8.42 -9.20
CA GLY A 209 -3.42 -8.08 -10.62
C GLY A 209 -2.02 -7.60 -11.03
N SER A 210 -1.15 -7.25 -10.07
CA SER A 210 0.21 -6.75 -10.29
C SER A 210 0.26 -5.60 -11.29
N TYR A 211 -0.52 -4.52 -11.02
CA TYR A 211 -0.54 -3.30 -11.83
C TYR A 211 -0.99 -2.09 -11.00
N VAL A 212 -0.82 -0.92 -11.54
CA VAL A 212 -1.42 0.33 -11.07
C VAL A 212 -2.54 0.72 -12.04
N GLY A 213 -3.73 1.01 -11.54
CA GLY A 213 -4.83 1.53 -12.32
C GLY A 213 -4.89 3.05 -12.23
N ARG A 214 -4.76 3.78 -13.35
CA ARG A 214 -5.09 5.20 -13.42
C ARG A 214 -6.56 5.37 -13.73
N ILE A 215 -7.32 5.99 -12.83
CA ILE A 215 -8.76 6.19 -13.01
C ILE A 215 -9.02 7.45 -13.81
N VAL A 216 -9.82 7.35 -14.86
CA VAL A 216 -10.40 8.48 -15.60
C VAL A 216 -11.64 8.92 -14.82
N ARG A 217 -11.56 10.05 -14.12
CA ARG A 217 -12.56 10.47 -13.13
C ARG A 217 -13.96 10.62 -13.69
N GLU A 218 -14.07 11.14 -14.92
CA GLU A 218 -15.34 11.43 -15.62
C GLU A 218 -16.13 10.13 -15.87
N THR A 219 -15.46 9.12 -16.36
CA THR A 219 -16.08 7.84 -16.77
C THR A 219 -16.00 6.76 -15.71
N GLY A 220 -15.04 6.86 -14.79
CA GLY A 220 -14.69 5.80 -13.86
C GLY A 220 -13.81 4.69 -14.46
N ALA A 221 -13.49 4.75 -15.75
CA ALA A 221 -12.64 3.73 -16.39
C ALA A 221 -11.21 3.73 -15.84
N ALA A 222 -10.61 2.56 -15.69
CA ALA A 222 -9.22 2.42 -15.26
C ALA A 222 -8.30 2.03 -16.42
N VAL A 223 -7.21 2.76 -16.57
CA VAL A 223 -6.11 2.46 -17.50
C VAL A 223 -5.03 1.69 -16.74
N VAL A 224 -4.64 0.53 -17.25
CA VAL A 224 -3.61 -0.33 -16.65
C VAL A 224 -2.21 0.22 -16.93
N LEU A 225 -1.45 0.48 -15.86
CA LEU A 225 -0.02 0.83 -15.88
C LEU A 225 0.72 -0.31 -15.19
N ALA A 226 1.53 -1.05 -15.93
CA ALA A 226 2.28 -2.18 -15.39
C ALA A 226 3.71 -1.75 -15.03
N PRO A 227 4.13 -1.86 -13.75
CA PRO A 227 5.55 -1.76 -13.40
C PRO A 227 6.38 -2.82 -14.14
N PRO A 228 7.70 -2.59 -14.33
CA PRO A 228 8.57 -3.47 -15.13
C PRO A 228 8.70 -4.90 -14.59
N THR A 229 8.80 -5.05 -13.26
CA THR A 229 8.91 -6.37 -12.63
C THR A 229 7.59 -7.13 -12.72
N ALA A 230 7.59 -8.26 -13.42
CA ALA A 230 6.40 -9.10 -13.55
C ALA A 230 5.99 -9.72 -12.21
N GLY A 231 4.68 -9.72 -11.90
CA GLY A 231 4.15 -10.33 -10.69
C GLY A 231 4.57 -9.63 -9.39
N GLN A 232 5.00 -8.38 -9.46
CA GLN A 232 5.57 -7.59 -8.36
C GLN A 232 4.63 -7.40 -7.17
N GLY A 233 3.30 -7.53 -7.37
CA GLY A 233 2.32 -7.39 -6.30
C GLY A 233 2.18 -5.94 -5.82
N ALA A 234 1.80 -5.02 -6.73
CA ALA A 234 1.53 -3.62 -6.39
C ALA A 234 0.46 -3.53 -5.29
N ARG A 235 0.83 -3.05 -4.09
CA ARG A 235 -0.04 -3.14 -2.92
C ARG A 235 -0.62 -1.81 -2.47
N ARG A 236 0.22 -0.84 -2.16
CA ARG A 236 -0.18 0.51 -1.77
C ARG A 236 0.41 1.51 -2.76
N VAL A 237 -0.25 2.64 -2.89
CA VAL A 237 0.15 3.72 -3.80
C VAL A 237 0.06 5.05 -3.06
N TRP A 238 1.00 5.95 -3.35
CA TRP A 238 1.04 7.32 -2.86
C TRP A 238 1.63 8.25 -3.92
N CYS A 239 1.46 9.56 -3.77
CA CYS A 239 2.02 10.54 -4.68
C CYS A 239 2.95 11.50 -3.94
N ASP A 240 4.02 11.93 -4.61
CA ASP A 240 4.89 13.00 -4.11
C ASP A 240 4.42 14.39 -4.56
N SER A 241 5.14 15.44 -4.12
CA SER A 241 4.81 16.84 -4.43
C SER A 241 4.79 17.16 -5.93
N LYS A 242 5.45 16.33 -6.75
CA LYS A 242 5.54 16.46 -8.21
C LYS A 242 4.55 15.56 -8.95
N SER A 243 3.57 15.01 -8.24
CA SER A 243 2.58 14.06 -8.77
C SER A 243 3.18 12.78 -9.37
N ARG A 244 4.39 12.38 -8.95
CA ARG A 244 4.94 11.09 -9.29
C ARG A 244 4.33 10.03 -8.38
N VAL A 245 3.98 8.90 -8.94
CA VAL A 245 3.28 7.82 -8.26
C VAL A 245 4.29 6.84 -7.66
N TRP A 246 4.23 6.64 -6.35
CA TRP A 246 5.04 5.69 -5.61
C TRP A 246 4.22 4.47 -5.25
N VAL A 247 4.80 3.28 -5.39
CA VAL A 247 4.11 1.99 -5.22
C VAL A 247 4.95 1.08 -4.36
N SER A 248 4.34 0.47 -3.35
CA SER A 248 4.94 -0.66 -2.63
C SER A 248 4.66 -1.96 -3.39
N GLU A 249 5.68 -2.75 -3.62
CA GLU A 249 5.62 -4.00 -4.38
C GLU A 249 5.89 -5.17 -3.44
N TRP A 250 4.81 -5.79 -3.00
CA TRP A 250 4.83 -6.81 -1.96
C TRP A 250 5.63 -8.07 -2.34
N ASN A 251 5.39 -8.61 -3.53
CA ASN A 251 6.00 -9.88 -3.93
C ASN A 251 7.48 -9.71 -4.31
N SER A 252 7.82 -8.61 -4.98
CA SER A 252 9.19 -8.31 -5.40
C SER A 252 10.03 -7.71 -4.29
N GLY A 253 9.40 -7.17 -3.22
CA GLY A 253 10.08 -6.48 -2.13
C GLY A 253 10.80 -5.22 -2.60
N GLN A 254 10.11 -4.43 -3.41
CA GLN A 254 10.61 -3.20 -4.02
C GLN A 254 9.70 -2.01 -3.70
N VAL A 255 10.19 -0.82 -3.91
CA VAL A 255 9.38 0.37 -4.09
C VAL A 255 9.59 0.86 -5.52
N ALA A 256 8.50 1.20 -6.21
CA ALA A 256 8.53 1.69 -7.57
C ALA A 256 8.04 3.12 -7.66
N ARG A 257 8.51 3.87 -8.66
CA ARG A 257 8.05 5.23 -9.00
C ARG A 257 7.69 5.32 -10.47
N TYR A 258 6.51 5.86 -10.76
CA TYR A 258 6.09 6.25 -12.10
C TYR A 258 6.08 7.78 -12.21
N ASP A 259 6.76 8.32 -13.20
CA ASP A 259 6.90 9.78 -13.41
C ASP A 259 5.94 10.35 -14.47
N GLY A 260 4.97 9.54 -14.92
CA GLY A 260 4.06 9.88 -16.01
C GLY A 260 4.45 9.27 -17.36
N THR A 261 5.72 8.87 -17.53
CA THR A 261 6.28 8.28 -18.77
C THR A 261 7.01 6.97 -18.54
N SER A 262 7.78 6.88 -17.46
CA SER A 262 8.66 5.75 -17.18
C SER A 262 8.57 5.30 -15.72
N TRP A 263 8.96 4.05 -15.52
CA TRP A 263 9.08 3.43 -14.21
C TRP A 263 10.54 3.38 -13.75
N LYS A 264 10.74 3.49 -12.43
CA LYS A 264 11.99 3.12 -11.76
C LYS A 264 11.67 2.34 -10.50
N GLU A 265 12.41 1.26 -10.27
CA GLU A 265 12.24 0.35 -9.15
C GLU A 265 13.51 0.30 -8.31
N TRP A 266 13.36 0.18 -6.98
CA TRP A 266 14.45 0.03 -6.02
C TRP A 266 14.15 -1.12 -5.07
N LYS A 267 15.09 -2.05 -4.95
CA LYS A 267 15.01 -3.15 -4.00
C LYS A 267 15.15 -2.62 -2.58
N LEU A 268 14.24 -3.02 -1.68
CA LEU A 268 14.37 -2.70 -0.26
C LEU A 268 15.54 -3.47 0.38
N PRO A 269 16.17 -2.93 1.43
CA PRO A 269 17.18 -3.66 2.22
C PRO A 269 16.61 -4.94 2.84
N GLY A 270 17.50 -5.92 3.07
CA GLY A 270 17.15 -7.20 3.70
C GLY A 270 17.16 -8.38 2.73
N ASP A 271 17.13 -9.60 3.27
CA ASP A 271 17.26 -10.84 2.48
C ASP A 271 15.98 -11.15 1.67
N ARG A 272 14.84 -10.98 2.28
CA ARG A 272 13.51 -11.24 1.69
C ARG A 272 12.54 -10.12 2.03
N PRO A 273 12.77 -8.92 1.50
CA PRO A 273 11.92 -7.79 1.83
C PRO A 273 10.51 -7.95 1.26
N MET A 274 9.54 -7.45 2.00
CA MET A 274 8.11 -7.48 1.68
C MET A 274 7.52 -6.08 1.91
N ALA A 275 7.43 -5.27 0.86
CA ALA A 275 6.94 -3.89 0.92
C ALA A 275 5.43 -3.86 1.09
N TYR A 276 4.92 -3.50 2.28
CA TYR A 276 3.47 -3.44 2.52
C TYR A 276 2.87 -2.08 2.22
N ALA A 277 3.21 -1.06 2.99
CA ALA A 277 2.74 0.30 2.82
C ALA A 277 3.80 1.18 2.14
N VAL A 278 3.34 2.21 1.47
CA VAL A 278 4.14 3.34 1.02
C VAL A 278 3.44 4.64 1.38
N PHE A 279 4.19 5.61 1.86
CA PHE A 279 3.77 6.97 2.14
C PHE A 279 4.92 7.92 1.76
N VAL A 280 4.60 9.10 1.24
CA VAL A 280 5.60 10.14 0.93
C VAL A 280 5.29 11.34 1.80
N ASP A 281 6.28 11.80 2.57
CA ASP A 281 6.14 12.96 3.44
C ASP A 281 6.29 14.29 2.67
N ASP A 282 6.04 15.40 3.36
CA ASP A 282 6.11 16.76 2.79
C ASP A 282 7.53 17.20 2.38
N ALA A 283 8.53 16.41 2.69
CA ALA A 283 9.89 16.57 2.20
C ALA A 283 10.22 15.68 0.98
N ASP A 284 9.21 15.02 0.38
CA ASP A 284 9.35 14.04 -0.70
C ASP A 284 10.23 12.83 -0.31
N VAL A 285 10.31 12.49 0.97
CA VAL A 285 10.96 11.27 1.45
C VAL A 285 9.92 10.13 1.53
N VAL A 286 10.30 8.97 1.03
CA VAL A 286 9.42 7.80 0.94
C VAL A 286 9.57 6.95 2.20
N TRP A 287 8.44 6.58 2.78
CA TRP A 287 8.34 5.68 3.92
C TRP A 287 7.67 4.38 3.49
N VAL A 288 8.24 3.26 3.93
CA VAL A 288 7.72 1.92 3.63
C VAL A 288 7.63 1.11 4.92
N SER A 289 6.51 0.44 5.13
CA SER A 289 6.47 -0.62 6.12
C SER A 289 6.96 -1.92 5.47
N GLU A 290 8.01 -2.49 6.03
CA GLU A 290 8.72 -3.63 5.50
C GLU A 290 8.52 -4.83 6.44
N TRP A 291 7.80 -5.85 5.96
CA TRP A 291 7.37 -6.97 6.80
C TRP A 291 8.40 -8.10 6.90
N GLY A 292 9.24 -8.30 5.88
CA GLY A 292 10.27 -9.34 5.87
C GLY A 292 11.30 -9.15 6.97
N GLY A 293 11.73 -7.91 7.20
CA GLY A 293 12.64 -7.51 8.29
C GLY A 293 11.92 -6.93 9.51
N ASN A 294 10.56 -6.92 9.54
CA ASN A 294 9.76 -6.36 10.64
C ASN A 294 10.16 -4.91 10.96
N ALA A 295 10.17 -4.02 9.96
CA ALA A 295 10.78 -2.71 10.06
C ALA A 295 9.96 -1.58 9.43
N LEU A 296 10.32 -0.35 9.77
CA LEU A 296 10.06 0.83 8.94
C LEU A 296 11.32 1.17 8.15
N VAL A 297 11.12 1.54 6.89
CA VAL A 297 12.17 1.97 5.97
C VAL A 297 11.89 3.40 5.54
N ARG A 298 12.91 4.23 5.55
CA ARG A 298 12.92 5.59 5.03
C ARG A 298 13.86 5.64 3.84
N PHE A 299 13.40 6.20 2.71
CA PHE A 299 14.13 6.25 1.45
C PHE A 299 14.16 7.67 0.92
N ASP A 300 15.34 8.21 0.66
CA ASP A 300 15.52 9.48 -0.04
C ASP A 300 15.72 9.23 -1.54
N PRO A 301 14.73 9.61 -2.38
CA PRO A 301 14.84 9.44 -3.83
C PRO A 301 15.92 10.30 -4.50
N ALA A 302 16.42 11.36 -3.84
CA ALA A 302 17.44 12.22 -4.40
C ALA A 302 18.84 11.61 -4.31
N THR A 303 19.12 10.88 -3.24
CA THR A 303 20.40 10.20 -3.00
C THR A 303 20.31 8.69 -3.21
N GLU A 304 19.10 8.16 -3.39
CA GLU A 304 18.79 6.72 -3.47
C GLU A 304 19.28 5.92 -2.25
N THR A 305 19.24 6.56 -1.08
CA THR A 305 19.71 5.98 0.18
C THR A 305 18.55 5.50 1.04
N PHE A 306 18.71 4.32 1.63
CA PHE A 306 17.76 3.74 2.58
C PHE A 306 18.29 3.80 4.01
N VAL A 307 17.39 4.07 4.95
CA VAL A 307 17.57 3.79 6.38
C VAL A 307 16.46 2.89 6.84
N MET A 308 16.81 1.75 7.44
CA MET A 308 15.88 0.74 7.94
C MET A 308 16.00 0.64 9.45
N ARG A 309 14.85 0.67 10.16
CA ARG A 309 14.78 0.48 11.60
C ARG A 309 13.80 -0.63 11.95
N PRO A 310 14.29 -1.77 12.47
CA PRO A 310 13.44 -2.85 12.95
C PRO A 310 12.58 -2.40 14.14
N HIS A 311 11.38 -2.97 14.22
CA HIS A 311 10.55 -2.86 15.44
C HIS A 311 11.17 -3.67 16.57
N PRO A 312 11.09 -3.19 17.83
CA PRO A 312 11.69 -3.89 18.97
C PRO A 312 11.14 -5.29 19.23
N ALA A 313 9.83 -5.47 18.99
CA ALA A 313 9.18 -6.76 19.15
C ALA A 313 8.85 -7.38 17.78
N PRO A 314 8.85 -8.72 17.64
CA PRO A 314 8.57 -9.40 16.38
C PRO A 314 7.11 -9.25 15.95
N ASN A 315 6.85 -9.44 14.66
CA ASN A 315 5.50 -9.46 14.09
C ASN A 315 4.70 -8.17 14.33
N ALA A 316 5.33 -7.02 14.22
CA ALA A 316 4.65 -5.73 14.32
C ALA A 316 3.53 -5.62 13.27
N ASN A 317 3.79 -6.12 12.06
CA ASN A 317 2.85 -6.17 10.96
C ASN A 317 2.21 -4.80 10.72
N VAL A 318 3.04 -3.77 10.52
CA VAL A 318 2.56 -2.41 10.24
C VAL A 318 1.89 -2.38 8.89
N ARG A 319 0.57 -2.08 8.87
CA ARG A 319 -0.26 -2.27 7.67
C ARG A 319 -0.33 -1.06 6.77
N GLN A 320 -0.70 0.09 7.29
CA GLN A 320 -0.79 1.31 6.51
C GLN A 320 0.07 2.39 7.16
N LEU A 321 0.57 3.29 6.33
CA LEU A 321 1.24 4.52 6.77
C LEU A 321 0.44 5.72 6.29
N LEU A 322 0.11 6.62 7.20
CA LEU A 322 -0.35 7.97 6.89
C LEU A 322 0.35 8.96 7.82
N GLY A 323 0.57 10.18 7.33
CA GLY A 323 1.32 11.18 8.06
C GLY A 323 0.63 12.53 8.15
N ARG A 324 1.21 13.38 8.98
CA ARG A 324 1.06 14.83 9.02
C ARG A 324 2.46 15.42 9.18
N HIS A 325 2.58 16.74 9.12
CA HIS A 325 3.89 17.40 9.18
C HIS A 325 4.75 16.86 10.34
N GLY A 326 5.93 16.35 9.99
CA GLY A 326 6.91 15.79 10.94
C GLY A 326 6.56 14.44 11.55
N GLU A 327 5.45 13.79 11.17
CA GLU A 327 5.02 12.51 11.73
C GLU A 327 4.53 11.55 10.64
N VAL A 328 4.94 10.30 10.76
CA VAL A 328 4.40 9.18 9.97
C VAL A 328 3.86 8.11 10.93
N TRP A 329 2.57 7.86 10.86
CA TRP A 329 1.85 6.93 11.71
C TRP A 329 1.60 5.60 11.00
N GLY A 330 1.57 4.52 11.79
CA GLY A 330 1.22 3.19 11.30
C GLY A 330 0.50 2.35 12.36
N ALA A 331 -0.31 1.40 11.90
CA ALA A 331 -1.03 0.46 12.77
C ALA A 331 -0.27 -0.88 12.83
N MET A 332 0.15 -1.28 14.02
CA MET A 332 0.88 -2.51 14.32
C MET A 332 -0.12 -3.63 14.65
N SER A 333 -0.71 -4.22 13.62
CA SER A 333 -1.82 -5.18 13.78
C SER A 333 -1.46 -6.46 14.53
N GLY A 334 -0.19 -6.84 14.53
CA GLY A 334 0.29 -8.03 15.25
C GLY A 334 0.53 -7.81 16.74
N GLN A 335 0.43 -6.57 17.24
CA GLN A 335 0.81 -6.23 18.62
C GLN A 335 -0.21 -5.36 19.38
N ASP A 336 -1.37 -5.07 18.79
CA ASP A 336 -2.34 -4.14 19.34
C ASP A 336 -1.70 -2.80 19.73
N LYS A 337 -0.97 -2.19 18.78
CA LYS A 337 -0.30 -0.90 18.97
C LYS A 337 -0.44 0.00 17.74
N LEU A 338 -0.26 1.29 17.94
CA LEU A 338 0.08 2.23 16.90
C LEU A 338 1.55 2.65 17.05
N VAL A 339 2.21 2.98 15.94
CA VAL A 339 3.56 3.52 15.92
C VAL A 339 3.56 4.88 15.24
N VAL A 340 4.35 5.80 15.76
CA VAL A 340 4.71 7.04 15.07
C VAL A 340 6.22 7.06 14.84
N ALA A 341 6.61 7.38 13.62
CA ALA A 341 8.00 7.68 13.26
C ALA A 341 8.14 9.19 13.05
N ARG A 342 9.24 9.76 13.58
CA ARG A 342 9.59 11.18 13.41
C ARG A 342 11.02 11.26 12.90
N PRO A 343 11.32 12.12 11.90
CA PRO A 343 12.70 12.42 11.55
C PRO A 343 13.50 12.80 12.81
N ALA A 344 14.71 12.27 12.94
CA ALA A 344 15.63 12.75 13.97
C ALA A 344 16.04 14.17 13.59
N GLY A 345 15.90 15.11 14.52
CA GLY A 345 16.18 16.52 14.34
C GLY A 345 17.67 16.81 14.08
#